data_9ac0775e71b0e9d5507e2dccda9c7170
#
_entry.id   9ac0775e71b0e9d5507e2dccda9c7170
#
_cell.length_a   1.000
_cell.length_b   1.000
_cell.length_c   1.000
_cell.angle_alpha   90.00
_cell.angle_beta   90.00
_cell.angle_gamma   90.00
#
_symmetry.space_group_name_H-M   'P 1'
#
loop_
_entity.id
_entity.type
_entity.pdbx_description
1 polymer ?
#
loop_
_entity_poly.entity_id
_entity_poly.type
_entity_poly.pdbx_seq_one_letter_code
_entity_poly.pdbx_strand_id
1 'polypeptide(L)'
;IVKYYDSNEQLLTLTVKGDAASTNLPDWKATSILTVETRILPSETALDIVSLPISEYTLPDDPIVEIPRTNFANANMPSDVVNGYGGSVEKLWNNDTWNYDSGYHASDNQGVPHHLTIDMGLTATITECELFFTGYERTDWMPRLFQIWGIEDVEDLESHEPDVPSINPAWEESAKAKGWKQLTTKNISVSGWQPSIKFACDKEHENIRYIRYRIVESLSAPHVGMGAYGSASEIKFWGKKVSLLQ
;
A
#
# COMPACT_ATOMS: atom_id res chain seq x y z
N ILE A 1 -9.73 3.35 35.72
CA ILE A 1 -8.53 2.71 35.18
C ILE A 1 -8.92 2.10 33.85
N VAL A 2 -8.20 2.46 32.82
CA VAL A 2 -8.37 1.90 31.46
C VAL A 2 -7.16 1.02 31.17
N LYS A 3 -7.39 -0.20 30.71
CA LYS A 3 -6.34 -1.11 30.28
C LYS A 3 -6.59 -1.49 28.84
N TYR A 4 -5.54 -1.46 28.02
CA TYR A 4 -5.57 -1.80 26.60
C TYR A 4 -4.20 -2.26 26.13
N TYR A 5 -4.14 -2.88 24.96
CA TYR A 5 -2.88 -3.27 24.34
C TYR A 5 -2.43 -2.19 23.34
N ASP A 6 -1.13 -1.87 23.37
CA ASP A 6 -0.50 -1.03 22.33
C ASP A 6 -0.24 -1.84 21.05
N SER A 7 0.28 -1.17 20.00
CA SER A 7 0.62 -1.79 18.72
C SER A 7 1.69 -2.88 18.84
N ASN A 8 2.51 -2.86 19.90
CA ASN A 8 3.53 -3.85 20.20
C ASN A 8 3.04 -5.00 21.12
N GLU A 9 1.72 -5.12 21.31
CA GLU A 9 1.08 -6.12 22.20
C GLU A 9 1.44 -5.95 23.68
N GLN A 10 1.90 -4.80 24.10
CA GLN A 10 2.17 -4.51 25.49
C GLN A 10 0.90 -3.99 26.20
N LEU A 11 0.58 -4.55 27.36
CA LEU A 11 -0.55 -4.10 28.15
C LEU A 11 -0.24 -2.76 28.82
N LEU A 12 -0.94 -1.72 28.40
CA LEU A 12 -0.87 -0.39 28.98
C LEU A 12 -2.00 -0.16 29.98
N THR A 13 -1.73 0.68 30.97
CA THR A 13 -2.72 1.07 31.98
C THR A 13 -2.75 2.60 32.09
N LEU A 14 -3.91 3.17 31.86
CA LEU A 14 -4.16 4.60 31.98
C LEU A 14 -5.12 4.87 33.14
N THR A 15 -4.75 5.80 34.04
CA THR A 15 -5.64 6.25 35.09
C THR A 15 -6.28 7.58 34.67
N VAL A 16 -7.60 7.56 34.50
CA VAL A 16 -8.39 8.76 34.17
C VAL A 16 -9.07 9.25 35.42
N LYS A 17 -8.93 10.54 35.71
CA LYS A 17 -9.62 11.17 36.85
C LYS A 17 -11.08 11.46 36.50
N GLY A 18 -11.95 11.45 37.50
CA GLY A 18 -13.39 11.51 37.32
C GLY A 18 -13.96 12.82 36.79
N ASP A 19 -13.14 13.86 36.68
CA ASP A 19 -13.49 15.16 36.12
C ASP A 19 -13.15 15.28 34.60
N ALA A 20 -12.47 14.29 34.05
CA ALA A 20 -12.14 14.29 32.63
C ALA A 20 -13.34 13.80 31.78
N ALA A 21 -13.75 14.64 30.82
CA ALA A 21 -14.83 14.31 29.89
C ALA A 21 -14.41 13.28 28.83
N SER A 22 -13.13 13.23 28.51
CA SER A 22 -12.56 12.28 27.54
C SER A 22 -11.07 12.10 27.80
N THR A 23 -10.51 11.02 27.24
CA THR A 23 -9.07 10.77 27.21
C THR A 23 -8.70 10.10 25.89
N ASN A 24 -7.48 10.36 25.45
CA ASN A 24 -6.93 9.69 24.26
C ASN A 24 -6.18 8.42 24.70
N LEU A 25 -6.29 7.40 23.90
CA LEU A 25 -5.51 6.17 24.02
C LEU A 25 -4.33 6.25 23.02
N PRO A 26 -3.10 6.51 23.48
CA PRO A 26 -1.96 6.51 22.59
C PRO A 26 -1.64 5.10 22.13
N ASP A 27 -1.29 4.95 20.84
CA ASP A 27 -0.72 3.73 20.25
C ASP A 27 -1.51 2.43 20.56
N TRP A 28 -2.84 2.50 20.50
CA TRP A 28 -3.68 1.35 20.78
C TRP A 28 -3.69 0.32 19.65
N LYS A 29 -3.74 -0.97 19.99
CA LYS A 29 -3.85 -2.06 19.01
C LYS A 29 -5.28 -2.15 18.47
N ALA A 30 -5.45 -2.06 17.15
CA ALA A 30 -6.73 -2.21 16.48
C ALA A 30 -7.39 -3.56 16.81
N THR A 31 -8.71 -3.58 16.87
CA THR A 31 -9.56 -4.75 17.18
C THR A 31 -9.28 -5.44 18.52
N SER A 32 -8.38 -4.90 19.35
CA SER A 32 -8.11 -5.43 20.68
C SER A 32 -9.23 -5.07 21.68
N ILE A 33 -9.24 -5.74 22.84
CA ILE A 33 -10.18 -5.45 23.90
C ILE A 33 -9.61 -4.37 24.81
N LEU A 34 -10.39 -3.32 25.03
CA LEU A 34 -10.19 -2.31 26.05
C LEU A 34 -11.06 -2.64 27.25
N THR A 35 -10.48 -2.66 28.44
CA THR A 35 -11.22 -2.84 29.69
C THR A 35 -11.26 -1.53 30.49
N VAL A 36 -12.43 -1.23 31.03
CA VAL A 36 -12.64 -0.06 31.90
C VAL A 36 -13.05 -0.52 33.28
N GLU A 37 -12.22 -0.23 34.27
CA GLU A 37 -12.53 -0.44 35.70
C GLU A 37 -12.81 0.91 36.33
N THR A 38 -14.03 1.13 36.78
CA THR A 38 -14.42 2.36 37.49
C THR A 38 -14.32 2.12 39.01
N ARG A 39 -13.51 2.95 39.66
CA ARG A 39 -13.37 2.98 41.11
C ARG A 39 -13.92 4.28 41.65
N ILE A 40 -14.80 4.21 42.59
CA ILE A 40 -15.45 5.36 43.22
C ILE A 40 -15.04 5.39 44.70
N LEU A 41 -14.54 6.56 45.12
CA LEU A 41 -14.40 6.87 46.51
C LEU A 41 -15.65 7.66 46.94
N PRO A 42 -16.57 7.08 47.72
CA PRO A 42 -17.90 7.70 48.00
C PRO A 42 -17.82 9.05 48.72
N SER A 43 -16.72 9.30 49.45
CA SER A 43 -16.42 10.59 50.05
C SER A 43 -14.92 10.70 50.31
N GLU A 44 -14.41 11.92 50.56
CA GLU A 44 -13.00 12.15 50.93
C GLU A 44 -12.56 11.40 52.21
N THR A 45 -13.52 11.02 53.03
CA THR A 45 -13.29 10.32 54.29
C THR A 45 -13.66 8.83 54.23
N ALA A 46 -14.07 8.31 53.06
CA ALA A 46 -14.40 6.93 52.92
C ALA A 46 -13.14 6.05 53.04
N LEU A 47 -13.24 4.98 53.81
CA LEU A 47 -12.15 4.00 53.95
C LEU A 47 -12.15 2.93 52.84
N ASP A 48 -13.29 2.76 52.17
CA ASP A 48 -13.46 1.75 51.13
C ASP A 48 -13.71 2.37 49.78
N ILE A 49 -13.04 1.81 48.75
CA ILE A 49 -13.25 2.09 47.34
C ILE A 49 -14.31 1.14 46.79
N VAL A 50 -15.34 1.67 46.20
CA VAL A 50 -16.35 0.89 45.46
C VAL A 50 -15.89 0.70 44.04
N SER A 51 -15.71 -0.55 43.63
CA SER A 51 -15.43 -0.90 42.22
C SER A 51 -16.74 -1.31 41.54
N LEU A 52 -17.01 -0.71 40.39
CA LEU A 52 -18.11 -1.14 39.50
C LEU A 52 -17.67 -2.34 38.66
N PRO A 53 -18.62 -3.07 38.07
CA PRO A 53 -18.29 -4.13 37.13
C PRO A 53 -17.39 -3.62 36.01
N ILE A 54 -16.43 -4.44 35.61
CA ILE A 54 -15.52 -4.11 34.48
C ILE A 54 -16.34 -4.11 33.19
N SER A 55 -16.20 -3.05 32.42
CA SER A 55 -16.77 -2.94 31.08
C SER A 55 -15.70 -3.23 30.05
N GLU A 56 -16.08 -3.99 29.02
CA GLU A 56 -15.21 -4.34 27.90
C GLU A 56 -15.72 -3.72 26.60
N TYR A 57 -14.81 -3.21 25.81
CA TYR A 57 -15.08 -2.61 24.52
C TYR A 57 -14.07 -3.13 23.50
N THR A 58 -14.54 -3.49 22.31
CA THR A 58 -13.65 -3.79 21.19
C THR A 58 -13.24 -2.46 20.54
N LEU A 59 -11.93 -2.22 20.44
CA LEU A 59 -11.41 -1.06 19.72
C LEU A 59 -11.67 -1.21 18.21
N PRO A 60 -11.92 -0.12 17.49
CA PRO A 60 -12.17 -0.17 16.05
C PRO A 60 -10.94 -0.70 15.28
N ASP A 61 -11.13 -1.05 14.01
CA ASP A 61 -10.02 -1.32 13.10
C ASP A 61 -9.31 -0.02 12.73
N ASP A 62 -8.06 -0.12 12.26
CA ASP A 62 -7.31 1.04 11.78
C ASP A 62 -8.04 1.65 10.56
N PRO A 63 -8.15 2.97 10.49
CA PRO A 63 -8.80 3.61 9.36
C PRO A 63 -8.00 3.38 8.06
N ILE A 64 -8.72 3.10 6.98
CA ILE A 64 -8.13 3.09 5.63
C ILE A 64 -8.01 4.54 5.16
N VAL A 65 -6.80 4.96 4.84
CA VAL A 65 -6.50 6.31 4.35
C VAL A 65 -5.75 6.26 3.01
N GLU A 66 -5.88 7.30 2.19
CA GLU A 66 -5.01 7.44 1.02
C GLU A 66 -3.56 7.62 1.48
N ILE A 67 -2.65 6.81 0.95
CA ILE A 67 -1.22 6.89 1.27
C ILE A 67 -0.66 8.21 0.71
N PRO A 68 -0.06 9.06 1.57
CA PRO A 68 0.50 10.33 1.13
C PRO A 68 1.68 10.10 0.20
N ARG A 69 1.65 10.71 -0.99
CA ARG A 69 2.65 10.51 -2.06
C ARG A 69 3.79 11.53 -2.05
N THR A 70 3.84 12.39 -1.04
CA THR A 70 4.86 13.45 -0.91
C THR A 70 6.28 12.91 -0.77
N ASN A 71 6.42 11.68 -0.28
CA ASN A 71 7.70 11.01 -0.06
C ASN A 71 7.98 9.92 -1.11
N PHE A 72 7.10 9.75 -2.09
CA PHE A 72 7.32 8.74 -3.13
C PHE A 72 8.55 9.09 -3.95
N ALA A 73 9.35 8.06 -4.21
CA ALA A 73 10.53 8.14 -5.05
C ALA A 73 10.61 6.92 -5.98
N ASN A 74 11.30 7.10 -7.10
CA ASN A 74 11.68 5.98 -7.93
C ASN A 74 12.79 5.20 -7.21
N ALA A 75 12.55 3.94 -6.89
CA ALA A 75 13.56 3.08 -6.25
C ALA A 75 14.70 2.74 -7.22
N ASN A 76 14.45 2.85 -8.53
CA ASN A 76 15.42 2.70 -9.61
C ASN A 76 16.23 1.39 -9.50
N MET A 77 15.51 0.28 -9.31
CA MET A 77 16.10 -1.05 -9.21
C MET A 77 16.75 -1.45 -10.54
N PRO A 78 17.81 -2.28 -10.54
CA PRO A 78 18.54 -2.65 -11.77
C PRO A 78 17.68 -3.24 -12.89
N SER A 79 16.61 -3.96 -12.54
CA SER A 79 15.68 -4.57 -13.50
C SER A 79 14.46 -3.72 -13.84
N ASP A 80 14.33 -2.52 -13.25
CA ASP A 80 13.20 -1.63 -13.49
C ASP A 80 13.24 -1.02 -14.90
N VAL A 81 12.09 -0.93 -15.52
CA VAL A 81 11.89 -0.17 -16.75
C VAL A 81 11.36 1.22 -16.37
N VAL A 82 12.28 2.17 -16.26
CA VAL A 82 11.99 3.50 -15.69
C VAL A 82 11.72 4.58 -16.73
N ASN A 83 12.06 4.35 -17.99
CA ASN A 83 11.93 5.33 -19.07
C ASN A 83 11.28 4.74 -20.32
N GLY A 84 10.55 5.59 -21.00
CA GLY A 84 9.89 5.27 -22.26
C GLY A 84 9.72 6.53 -23.13
N TYR A 85 8.65 6.62 -23.85
CA TYR A 85 8.31 7.74 -24.74
C TYR A 85 8.02 9.05 -23.97
N GLY A 86 9.06 9.71 -23.47
CA GLY A 86 8.94 11.00 -22.78
C GLY A 86 8.34 10.95 -21.37
N GLY A 87 7.92 9.77 -20.91
CA GLY A 87 7.43 9.55 -19.55
C GLY A 87 8.53 9.23 -18.55
N SER A 88 8.24 9.33 -17.28
CA SER A 88 9.10 8.85 -16.19
C SER A 88 8.26 8.24 -15.07
N VAL A 89 8.90 7.45 -14.20
CA VAL A 89 8.22 6.81 -13.07
C VAL A 89 7.63 7.84 -12.13
N GLU A 90 8.33 8.95 -11.88
CA GLU A 90 7.91 10.03 -10.97
C GLU A 90 6.61 10.70 -11.39
N LYS A 91 6.26 10.61 -12.66
CA LYS A 91 4.97 11.13 -13.16
C LYS A 91 3.77 10.33 -12.68
N LEU A 92 3.97 9.12 -12.16
CA LEU A 92 2.90 8.29 -11.59
C LEU A 92 2.29 8.83 -10.28
N TRP A 93 2.86 9.90 -9.72
CA TRP A 93 2.34 10.54 -8.50
C TRP A 93 2.37 12.07 -8.55
N ASN A 94 2.28 12.65 -9.75
CA ASN A 94 2.33 14.10 -9.97
C ASN A 94 0.97 14.80 -9.90
N ASN A 95 -0.12 14.06 -9.63
CA ASN A 95 -1.52 14.50 -9.61
C ASN A 95 -2.10 14.88 -11.00
N ASP A 96 -1.46 14.50 -12.08
CA ASP A 96 -2.01 14.66 -13.42
C ASP A 96 -2.49 13.30 -13.95
N THR A 97 -3.79 13.08 -13.83
CA THR A 97 -4.45 11.82 -14.19
C THR A 97 -4.84 11.73 -15.66
N TRP A 98 -4.57 12.76 -16.45
CA TRP A 98 -5.09 12.84 -17.82
C TRP A 98 -4.05 12.95 -18.91
N ASN A 99 -3.00 13.74 -18.72
CA ASN A 99 -2.09 14.09 -19.79
C ASN A 99 -1.12 12.94 -20.11
N TYR A 100 -1.01 12.57 -21.38
CA TYR A 100 -0.07 11.58 -21.88
C TYR A 100 1.39 11.90 -21.48
N ASP A 101 1.81 13.14 -21.64
CA ASP A 101 3.17 13.57 -21.31
C ASP A 101 3.45 13.61 -19.80
N SER A 102 2.40 13.49 -18.97
CA SER A 102 2.49 13.52 -17.50
C SER A 102 2.53 12.13 -16.88
N GLY A 103 2.48 11.06 -17.68
CA GLY A 103 2.44 9.69 -17.19
C GLY A 103 3.72 8.91 -17.45
N TYR A 104 3.69 7.65 -17.02
CA TYR A 104 4.65 6.63 -17.39
C TYR A 104 4.20 5.92 -18.67
N HIS A 105 5.12 5.73 -19.60
CA HIS A 105 4.89 4.96 -20.82
C HIS A 105 6.17 4.21 -21.21
N ALA A 106 6.16 2.88 -21.09
CA ALA A 106 7.29 2.07 -21.55
C ALA A 106 7.43 2.14 -23.07
N SER A 107 8.67 2.13 -23.55
CA SER A 107 8.92 2.05 -24.98
C SER A 107 8.68 0.64 -25.52
N ASP A 108 8.41 0.52 -26.81
CA ASP A 108 8.25 -0.75 -27.51
C ASP A 108 9.50 -1.65 -27.46
N ASN A 109 10.68 -1.05 -27.24
CA ASN A 109 11.94 -1.77 -27.07
C ASN A 109 12.07 -2.51 -25.73
N GLN A 110 11.23 -2.18 -24.75
CA GLN A 110 11.26 -2.83 -23.43
C GLN A 110 10.46 -4.14 -23.44
N GLY A 111 9.35 -4.18 -24.17
CA GLY A 111 8.44 -5.31 -24.18
C GLY A 111 7.72 -5.51 -22.85
N VAL A 112 6.81 -6.45 -22.79
CA VAL A 112 6.17 -6.94 -21.55
C VAL A 112 6.38 -8.45 -21.44
N PRO A 113 6.50 -9.03 -20.25
CA PRO A 113 6.44 -8.41 -18.91
C PRO A 113 7.62 -7.51 -18.57
N HIS A 114 7.30 -6.38 -17.93
CA HIS A 114 8.29 -5.51 -17.28
C HIS A 114 7.70 -4.93 -15.98
N HIS A 115 8.52 -4.25 -15.18
CA HIS A 115 8.08 -3.64 -13.94
C HIS A 115 8.87 -2.36 -13.64
N LEU A 116 8.36 -1.62 -12.67
CA LEU A 116 9.00 -0.50 -12.01
C LEU A 116 8.76 -0.60 -10.51
N THR A 117 9.64 0.02 -9.72
CA THR A 117 9.59 -0.03 -8.26
C THR A 117 9.51 1.38 -7.67
N ILE A 118 8.54 1.57 -6.77
CA ILE A 118 8.28 2.82 -6.05
C ILE A 118 8.72 2.63 -4.60
N ASP A 119 9.54 3.53 -4.08
CA ASP A 119 9.75 3.71 -2.64
C ASP A 119 8.67 4.68 -2.13
N MET A 120 7.82 4.25 -1.22
CA MET A 120 6.78 5.12 -0.64
C MET A 120 7.35 6.09 0.40
N GLY A 121 8.58 5.90 0.89
CA GLY A 121 9.18 6.70 1.95
C GLY A 121 8.47 6.57 3.30
N LEU A 122 7.63 5.55 3.44
CA LEU A 122 6.87 5.20 4.64
C LEU A 122 6.52 3.72 4.58
N THR A 123 6.01 3.18 5.69
CA THR A 123 5.46 1.82 5.70
C THR A 123 3.95 1.85 5.90
N ALA A 124 3.24 0.88 5.31
CA ALA A 124 1.80 0.73 5.47
C ALA A 124 1.34 -0.71 5.19
N THR A 125 0.12 -1.04 5.64
CA THR A 125 -0.63 -2.20 5.15
C THR A 125 -1.47 -1.74 3.97
N ILE A 126 -1.10 -2.11 2.75
CA ILE A 126 -1.79 -1.68 1.52
C ILE A 126 -3.07 -2.49 1.35
N THR A 127 -4.20 -1.81 1.23
CA THR A 127 -5.53 -2.43 1.11
C THR A 127 -6.19 -2.22 -0.25
N GLU A 128 -5.92 -1.09 -0.90
CA GLU A 128 -6.51 -0.75 -2.19
C GLU A 128 -5.49 -0.04 -3.08
N CYS A 129 -5.70 -0.13 -4.38
CA CYS A 129 -4.93 0.57 -5.40
C CYS A 129 -5.87 1.15 -6.46
N GLU A 130 -5.51 2.30 -7.02
CA GLU A 130 -6.16 2.86 -8.21
C GLU A 130 -5.11 3.19 -9.26
N LEU A 131 -5.30 2.66 -10.44
CA LEU A 131 -4.46 2.90 -11.60
C LEU A 131 -5.24 3.77 -12.58
N PHE A 132 -4.64 4.90 -12.97
CA PHE A 132 -5.19 5.82 -13.97
C PHE A 132 -4.53 5.58 -15.32
N PHE A 133 -5.34 5.62 -16.37
CA PHE A 133 -4.87 5.43 -17.74
C PHE A 133 -4.74 6.76 -18.47
N THR A 134 -3.91 6.81 -19.50
CA THR A 134 -3.67 8.06 -20.23
C THR A 134 -4.94 8.56 -20.89
N GLY A 135 -5.13 9.90 -20.89
CA GLY A 135 -6.33 10.57 -21.33
C GLY A 135 -6.59 10.59 -22.84
N TYR A 136 -5.72 9.99 -23.65
CA TYR A 136 -5.91 9.93 -25.11
C TYR A 136 -6.88 8.84 -25.56
N GLU A 137 -7.62 8.24 -24.62
CA GLU A 137 -8.58 7.17 -24.90
C GLU A 137 -7.97 5.98 -25.69
N ARG A 138 -6.67 5.77 -25.53
CA ARG A 138 -5.90 4.74 -26.21
C ARG A 138 -5.95 3.44 -25.42
N THR A 139 -6.82 2.53 -25.83
CA THR A 139 -6.92 1.20 -25.22
C THR A 139 -5.67 0.37 -25.43
N ASP A 140 -5.00 0.51 -26.56
CA ASP A 140 -3.78 -0.22 -26.89
C ASP A 140 -2.57 0.14 -26.01
N TRP A 141 -2.63 1.23 -25.24
CA TRP A 141 -1.59 1.61 -24.27
C TRP A 141 -1.88 1.09 -22.86
N MET A 142 -3.08 0.55 -22.63
CA MET A 142 -3.48 0.06 -21.32
C MET A 142 -2.84 -1.30 -21.03
N PRO A 143 -2.46 -1.59 -19.77
CA PRO A 143 -2.13 -2.94 -19.34
C PRO A 143 -3.38 -3.82 -19.44
N ARG A 144 -3.22 -5.05 -19.91
CA ARG A 144 -4.27 -6.08 -19.91
C ARG A 144 -4.23 -6.91 -18.64
N LEU A 145 -3.04 -7.36 -18.27
CA LEU A 145 -2.77 -8.10 -17.06
C LEU A 145 -1.63 -7.43 -16.33
N PHE A 146 -1.84 -7.09 -15.07
CA PHE A 146 -0.79 -6.50 -14.23
C PHE A 146 -0.88 -7.01 -12.80
N GLN A 147 0.20 -6.81 -12.07
CA GLN A 147 0.38 -7.22 -10.70
C GLN A 147 0.94 -6.07 -9.86
N ILE A 148 0.51 -6.03 -8.60
CA ILE A 148 1.12 -5.19 -7.57
C ILE A 148 1.82 -6.11 -6.59
N TRP A 149 3.09 -5.85 -6.36
CA TRP A 149 3.92 -6.55 -5.39
C TRP A 149 4.41 -5.56 -4.36
N GLY A 150 4.62 -6.04 -3.13
CA GLY A 150 5.16 -5.23 -2.06
C GLY A 150 6.28 -5.95 -1.33
N ILE A 151 7.22 -5.20 -0.78
CA ILE A 151 8.21 -5.70 0.16
C ILE A 151 8.34 -4.72 1.32
N GLU A 152 8.68 -5.24 2.48
CA GLU A 152 8.87 -4.47 3.70
C GLU A 152 10.03 -3.48 3.58
N ASP A 153 10.23 -2.67 4.62
CA ASP A 153 11.43 -1.86 4.76
C ASP A 153 12.65 -2.79 4.94
N VAL A 154 13.51 -2.80 3.94
CA VAL A 154 14.72 -3.63 3.90
C VAL A 154 15.94 -2.75 3.73
N GLU A 155 17.05 -3.10 4.38
CA GLU A 155 18.28 -2.30 4.37
C GLU A 155 18.95 -2.26 2.99
N ASP A 156 18.91 -3.39 2.26
CA ASP A 156 19.52 -3.54 0.93
C ASP A 156 18.49 -4.06 -0.06
N LEU A 157 17.75 -3.14 -0.67
CA LEU A 157 16.70 -3.48 -1.63
C LEU A 157 17.24 -4.21 -2.87
N GLU A 158 18.46 -3.89 -3.33
CA GLU A 158 19.05 -4.51 -4.53
C GLU A 158 19.29 -6.02 -4.33
N SER A 159 19.61 -6.47 -3.12
CA SER A 159 19.75 -7.89 -2.82
C SER A 159 18.44 -8.69 -2.95
N HIS A 160 17.30 -7.98 -3.01
CA HIS A 160 15.97 -8.53 -3.20
C HIS A 160 15.51 -8.55 -4.67
N GLU A 161 16.43 -8.27 -5.62
CA GLU A 161 16.11 -8.48 -7.04
C GLU A 161 15.86 -9.96 -7.34
N PRO A 162 14.79 -10.28 -8.12
CA PRO A 162 14.60 -11.62 -8.64
C PRO A 162 15.79 -12.09 -9.48
N ASP A 163 16.18 -13.35 -9.33
CA ASP A 163 17.36 -13.91 -10.01
C ASP A 163 17.15 -14.11 -11.53
N VAL A 164 15.94 -13.81 -12.03
CA VAL A 164 15.58 -13.97 -13.43
C VAL A 164 14.86 -12.71 -13.95
N PRO A 165 15.01 -12.37 -15.24
CA PRO A 165 14.36 -11.19 -15.81
C PRO A 165 12.83 -11.31 -15.84
N SER A 166 12.13 -10.18 -15.82
CA SER A 166 10.65 -10.11 -15.73
C SER A 166 9.89 -10.95 -16.78
N ILE A 167 10.48 -11.14 -17.94
CA ILE A 167 9.89 -11.97 -19.01
C ILE A 167 9.98 -13.49 -18.74
N ASN A 168 10.81 -13.92 -17.79
CA ASN A 168 10.96 -15.33 -17.46
C ASN A 168 9.73 -15.85 -16.71
N PRO A 169 9.12 -16.99 -17.10
CA PRO A 169 7.99 -17.58 -16.38
C PRO A 169 8.24 -17.88 -14.90
N ALA A 170 9.49 -18.08 -14.49
CA ALA A 170 9.87 -18.31 -13.10
C ALA A 170 10.03 -17.01 -12.27
N TRP A 171 9.75 -15.85 -12.86
CA TRP A 171 9.96 -14.56 -12.19
C TRP A 171 9.18 -14.44 -10.88
N GLU A 172 7.92 -14.86 -10.85
CA GLU A 172 7.07 -14.76 -9.66
C GLU A 172 7.61 -15.60 -8.49
N GLU A 173 8.08 -16.80 -8.77
CA GLU A 173 8.70 -17.66 -7.74
C GLU A 173 10.02 -17.09 -7.26
N SER A 174 10.83 -16.53 -8.17
CA SER A 174 12.07 -15.84 -7.80
C SER A 174 11.79 -14.59 -6.97
N ALA A 175 10.79 -13.79 -7.32
CA ALA A 175 10.39 -12.62 -6.54
C ALA A 175 9.95 -13.00 -5.11
N LYS A 176 9.13 -14.05 -4.97
CA LYS A 176 8.74 -14.56 -3.64
C LYS A 176 9.94 -15.05 -2.83
N ALA A 177 10.88 -15.76 -3.46
CA ALA A 177 12.10 -16.24 -2.81
C ALA A 177 12.98 -15.07 -2.31
N LYS A 178 12.89 -13.91 -2.96
CA LYS A 178 13.56 -12.66 -2.57
C LYS A 178 12.75 -11.82 -1.57
N GLY A 179 11.62 -12.29 -1.07
CA GLY A 179 10.81 -11.63 -0.05
C GLY A 179 9.68 -10.77 -0.59
N TRP A 180 9.54 -10.61 -1.90
CA TRP A 180 8.40 -9.90 -2.48
C TRP A 180 7.09 -10.64 -2.24
N LYS A 181 6.07 -9.90 -1.84
CA LYS A 181 4.71 -10.38 -1.55
C LYS A 181 3.77 -9.87 -2.62
N GLN A 182 3.06 -10.78 -3.27
CA GLN A 182 2.05 -10.41 -4.26
C GLN A 182 0.80 -9.89 -3.55
N LEU A 183 0.50 -8.61 -3.71
CA LEU A 183 -0.67 -7.96 -3.11
C LEU A 183 -1.91 -8.22 -3.96
N THR A 184 -1.77 -8.16 -5.28
CA THR A 184 -2.89 -8.41 -6.19
C THR A 184 -2.44 -8.72 -7.62
N THR A 185 -3.35 -9.38 -8.36
CA THR A 185 -3.28 -9.54 -9.82
C THR A 185 -4.59 -9.05 -10.43
N LYS A 186 -4.52 -8.19 -11.44
CA LYS A 186 -5.70 -7.69 -12.15
C LYS A 186 -5.61 -7.98 -13.64
N ASN A 187 -6.69 -8.56 -14.15
CA ASN A 187 -6.92 -8.73 -15.58
C ASN A 187 -8.00 -7.74 -16.00
N ILE A 188 -7.65 -6.82 -16.89
CA ILE A 188 -8.58 -5.83 -17.42
C ILE A 188 -9.19 -6.41 -18.69
N SER A 189 -10.43 -6.89 -18.56
CA SER A 189 -11.26 -7.29 -19.70
C SER A 189 -12.18 -6.13 -20.08
N VAL A 190 -11.64 -5.11 -20.74
CA VAL A 190 -12.43 -3.93 -21.13
C VAL A 190 -12.81 -3.99 -22.60
N SER A 191 -14.05 -3.60 -22.90
CA SER A 191 -14.55 -3.37 -24.25
C SER A 191 -14.24 -1.97 -24.80
N GLY A 192 -13.58 -1.10 -24.01
CA GLY A 192 -13.26 0.27 -24.36
C GLY A 192 -12.34 0.92 -23.34
N TRP A 193 -11.91 2.14 -23.63
CA TRP A 193 -11.13 2.95 -22.72
C TRP A 193 -11.93 3.34 -21.46
N GLN A 194 -11.23 3.44 -20.33
CA GLN A 194 -11.74 3.95 -19.07
C GLN A 194 -10.68 4.82 -18.38
N PRO A 195 -11.08 5.84 -17.59
CA PRO A 195 -10.13 6.77 -16.99
C PRO A 195 -9.26 6.13 -15.91
N SER A 196 -9.82 5.26 -15.11
CA SER A 196 -9.10 4.55 -14.04
C SER A 196 -9.77 3.24 -13.69
N ILE A 197 -9.06 2.44 -12.92
CA ILE A 197 -9.60 1.27 -12.22
C ILE A 197 -9.14 1.31 -10.76
N LYS A 198 -10.11 1.30 -9.83
CA LYS A 198 -9.86 1.12 -8.40
C LYS A 198 -10.21 -0.30 -7.98
N PHE A 199 -9.37 -0.92 -7.17
CA PHE A 199 -9.54 -2.30 -6.74
C PHE A 199 -8.93 -2.55 -5.37
N ALA A 200 -9.50 -3.50 -4.62
CA ALA A 200 -8.91 -4.00 -3.39
C ALA A 200 -7.72 -4.92 -3.69
N CYS A 201 -6.75 -4.94 -2.81
CA CYS A 201 -5.71 -5.96 -2.79
C CYS A 201 -6.31 -7.33 -2.47
N ASP A 202 -5.82 -8.39 -3.12
CA ASP A 202 -6.27 -9.76 -2.86
C ASP A 202 -5.73 -10.27 -1.52
N LYS A 203 -4.61 -9.69 -1.06
CA LYS A 203 -3.96 -9.96 0.22
C LYS A 203 -3.40 -8.68 0.81
N GLU A 204 -3.64 -8.50 2.10
CA GLU A 204 -3.02 -7.46 2.90
C GLU A 204 -1.72 -7.99 3.52
N HIS A 205 -0.67 -7.19 3.44
CA HIS A 205 0.61 -7.44 4.10
C HIS A 205 1.05 -6.18 4.83
N GLU A 206 1.48 -6.35 6.06
CA GLU A 206 1.93 -5.25 6.92
C GLU A 206 3.33 -4.74 6.54
N ASN A 207 3.63 -3.52 6.95
CA ASN A 207 4.95 -2.88 6.85
C ASN A 207 5.51 -2.79 5.42
N ILE A 208 4.66 -2.76 4.41
CA ILE A 208 5.10 -2.59 3.03
C ILE A 208 5.65 -1.16 2.86
N ARG A 209 6.88 -1.05 2.36
CA ARG A 209 7.54 0.20 1.97
C ARG A 209 7.69 0.32 0.46
N TYR A 210 8.19 -0.72 -0.19
CA TYR A 210 8.44 -0.68 -1.63
C TYR A 210 7.34 -1.39 -2.38
N ILE A 211 6.83 -0.74 -3.42
CA ILE A 211 5.78 -1.26 -4.30
C ILE A 211 6.37 -1.50 -5.68
N ARG A 212 6.18 -2.69 -6.22
CA ARG A 212 6.52 -3.02 -7.60
C ARG A 212 5.24 -3.15 -8.43
N TYR A 213 5.11 -2.28 -9.43
CA TYR A 213 4.07 -2.36 -10.44
C TYR A 213 4.61 -3.15 -11.63
N ARG A 214 4.06 -4.33 -11.88
CA ARG A 214 4.47 -5.23 -12.97
C ARG A 214 3.37 -5.35 -14.01
N ILE A 215 3.67 -4.94 -15.25
CA ILE A 215 2.80 -5.12 -16.40
C ILE A 215 3.16 -6.47 -17.04
N VAL A 216 2.22 -7.41 -17.07
CA VAL A 216 2.43 -8.77 -17.56
C VAL A 216 1.96 -8.92 -19.00
N GLU A 217 0.82 -8.29 -19.33
CA GLU A 217 0.27 -8.25 -20.68
C GLU A 217 -0.25 -6.85 -20.99
N SER A 218 -0.18 -6.45 -22.24
CA SER A 218 -0.71 -5.20 -22.76
C SER A 218 -1.96 -5.44 -23.62
N LEU A 219 -2.80 -4.43 -23.76
CA LEU A 219 -3.88 -4.44 -24.76
C LEU A 219 -3.36 -4.12 -26.18
N SER A 220 -2.11 -3.69 -26.32
CA SER A 220 -1.46 -3.57 -27.63
C SER A 220 -1.29 -4.94 -28.31
N ALA A 221 -1.10 -4.96 -29.61
CA ALA A 221 -0.73 -6.15 -30.33
C ALA A 221 0.75 -6.04 -30.75
N PRO A 222 1.63 -6.99 -30.38
CA PRO A 222 1.34 -8.20 -29.60
C PRO A 222 1.02 -7.91 -28.12
N HIS A 223 0.32 -8.80 -27.44
CA HIS A 223 -0.03 -8.62 -26.03
C HIS A 223 1.17 -8.80 -25.09
N VAL A 224 2.19 -9.54 -25.52
CA VAL A 224 3.42 -9.83 -24.77
C VAL A 224 4.62 -9.75 -25.71
N GLY A 225 5.81 -9.62 -25.14
CA GLY A 225 7.07 -9.57 -25.88
C GLY A 225 7.42 -8.18 -26.39
N MET A 226 8.42 -8.13 -27.27
CA MET A 226 8.85 -6.89 -27.92
C MET A 226 7.74 -6.30 -28.79
N GLY A 227 7.59 -4.98 -28.76
CA GLY A 227 6.49 -4.28 -29.41
C GLY A 227 5.23 -4.16 -28.58
N ALA A 228 5.13 -4.87 -27.45
CA ALA A 228 4.10 -4.64 -26.45
C ALA A 228 4.59 -3.62 -25.41
N TYR A 229 3.72 -2.70 -25.03
CA TYR A 229 4.03 -1.66 -24.05
C TYR A 229 2.82 -1.39 -23.16
N GLY A 230 3.07 -0.81 -22.00
CA GLY A 230 2.03 -0.39 -21.08
C GLY A 230 2.29 1.01 -20.59
N SER A 231 1.23 1.69 -20.21
CA SER A 231 1.29 3.03 -19.67
C SER A 231 0.35 3.18 -18.48
N ALA A 232 0.65 4.19 -17.66
CA ALA A 232 -0.23 4.69 -16.63
C ALA A 232 0.03 6.18 -16.45
N SER A 233 -1.01 6.97 -16.22
CA SER A 233 -0.85 8.40 -15.94
C SER A 233 -0.63 8.66 -14.45
N GLU A 234 -1.23 7.85 -13.58
CA GLU A 234 -1.16 8.04 -12.13
C GLU A 234 -1.38 6.71 -11.41
N ILE A 235 -0.83 6.56 -10.22
CA ILE A 235 -1.11 5.45 -9.32
C ILE A 235 -1.36 5.97 -7.92
N LYS A 236 -2.39 5.42 -7.24
CA LYS A 236 -2.74 5.74 -5.86
C LYS A 236 -2.90 4.48 -5.05
N PHE A 237 -2.55 4.57 -3.77
CA PHE A 237 -2.71 3.49 -2.82
C PHE A 237 -3.50 3.95 -1.62
N TRP A 238 -4.26 3.05 -1.02
CA TRP A 238 -4.91 3.21 0.28
C TRP A 238 -4.44 2.12 1.22
N GLY A 239 -4.35 2.44 2.50
CA GLY A 239 -3.87 1.49 3.49
C GLY A 239 -4.16 1.87 4.91
N LYS A 240 -3.77 0.98 5.82
CA LYS A 240 -3.84 1.10 7.27
C LYS A 240 -2.43 1.20 7.85
N LYS A 241 -2.32 1.54 9.14
CA LYS A 241 -1.04 1.54 9.88
C LYS A 241 0.07 2.28 9.14
N VAL A 242 -0.26 3.47 8.63
CA VAL A 242 0.69 4.31 7.90
C VAL A 242 1.70 4.88 8.88
N SER A 243 2.98 4.55 8.70
CA SER A 243 4.08 5.00 9.55
C SER A 243 5.17 5.69 8.72
N LEU A 244 5.45 6.95 9.04
CA LEU A 244 6.57 7.67 8.42
C LEU A 244 7.90 7.10 8.94
N LEU A 245 8.85 6.92 8.05
CA LEU A 245 10.21 6.55 8.43
C LEU A 245 10.88 7.74 9.11
N GLN A 246 11.56 7.48 10.23
CA GLN A 246 12.26 8.51 11.02
C GLN A 246 13.65 8.80 10.44
#